data_ad129d813493f159beb664130352a371
#
_entry.id   ad129d813493f159beb664130352a371
#
_cell.length_a   1.000
_cell.length_b   1.000
_cell.length_c   1.000
_cell.angle_alpha   90.00
_cell.angle_beta   90.00
_cell.angle_gamma   90.00
#
_symmetry.space_group_name_H-M   'P 1'
#
loop_
_entity.id
_entity.type
_entity.pdbx_description
1 polymer ?
#
loop_
_entity_poly.entity_id
_entity_poly.type
_entity_poly.pdbx_seq_one_letter_code
_entity_poly.pdbx_strand_id
1 'polypeptide(L)'
;MKKSKKKVIWFTGLSGSGKTTLANQLSIHLKKSKYTVNILDGDEVRAGLCSDLKFSDKDRKENIRRVAELASLLIKQSDYVIVATISPNNQLRSLAKKIIGNDFFKLVYLSTSLDSCQSRDPKGLYKKAFAGEIKNFTGLGATFESPTSFDLKIDTSEISIKQSIEKIISMLNIK
;
A
#
# COMPACT_ATOMS: atom_id res chain seq x y z
N MET A 1 -17.32 24.79 -5.22
CA MET A 1 -16.04 24.04 -5.14
C MET A 1 -16.18 22.98 -4.04
N LYS A 2 -16.13 21.68 -4.37
CA LYS A 2 -16.07 20.60 -3.36
C LYS A 2 -14.77 20.75 -2.57
N LYS A 3 -14.86 21.01 -1.28
CA LYS A 3 -13.68 21.02 -0.41
C LYS A 3 -13.13 19.58 -0.37
N SER A 4 -12.10 19.29 -1.16
CA SER A 4 -11.44 17.99 -1.18
C SER A 4 -10.85 17.74 0.21
N LYS A 5 -11.29 16.65 0.86
CA LYS A 5 -10.64 16.18 2.08
C LYS A 5 -9.41 15.39 1.65
N LYS A 6 -8.29 16.08 1.43
CA LYS A 6 -7.00 15.47 1.05
C LYS A 6 -6.69 14.24 1.88
N LYS A 7 -6.37 13.11 1.24
CA LYS A 7 -6.04 11.85 1.93
C LYS A 7 -4.87 11.12 1.27
N VAL A 8 -4.04 10.53 2.10
CA VAL A 8 -3.07 9.50 1.71
C VAL A 8 -3.70 8.15 2.00
N ILE A 9 -4.01 7.39 0.96
CA ILE A 9 -4.53 6.03 1.05
C ILE A 9 -3.35 5.07 1.04
N TRP A 10 -3.04 4.50 2.20
CA TRP A 10 -1.91 3.61 2.39
C TRP A 10 -2.36 2.16 2.36
N PHE A 11 -2.10 1.46 1.25
CA PHE A 11 -2.32 0.02 1.16
C PHE A 11 -1.20 -0.74 1.85
N THR A 12 -1.58 -1.72 2.68
CA THR A 12 -0.67 -2.71 3.27
C THR A 12 -1.19 -4.12 3.04
N GLY A 13 -0.30 -5.10 2.94
CA GLY A 13 -0.62 -6.51 2.70
C GLY A 13 0.53 -7.24 2.03
N LEU A 14 0.43 -8.56 1.94
CA LEU A 14 1.43 -9.44 1.35
C LEU A 14 1.69 -9.12 -0.14
N SER A 15 2.81 -9.59 -0.68
CA SER A 15 2.99 -9.63 -2.14
C SER A 15 1.84 -10.43 -2.76
N GLY A 16 1.35 -10.05 -3.94
CA GLY A 16 0.21 -10.74 -4.56
C GLY A 16 -1.17 -10.43 -3.96
N SER A 17 -1.28 -9.62 -2.89
CA SER A 17 -2.57 -9.26 -2.26
C SER A 17 -3.41 -8.25 -3.06
N GLY A 18 -2.93 -7.74 -4.20
CA GLY A 18 -3.69 -6.84 -5.08
C GLY A 18 -3.48 -5.34 -4.84
N LYS A 19 -2.48 -4.91 -4.05
CA LYS A 19 -2.20 -3.50 -3.74
C LYS A 19 -2.06 -2.62 -4.99
N THR A 20 -1.17 -2.97 -5.89
CA THR A 20 -0.91 -2.23 -7.14
C THR A 20 -2.16 -2.18 -8.03
N THR A 21 -2.88 -3.30 -8.14
CA THR A 21 -4.12 -3.37 -8.91
C THR A 21 -5.18 -2.42 -8.38
N LEU A 22 -5.43 -2.45 -7.07
CA LEU A 22 -6.41 -1.55 -6.44
C LEU A 22 -5.95 -0.09 -6.46
N ALA A 23 -4.65 0.17 -6.29
CA ALA A 23 -4.10 1.53 -6.39
C ALA A 23 -4.36 2.14 -7.77
N ASN A 24 -4.10 1.38 -8.85
CA ASN A 24 -4.33 1.82 -10.21
C ASN A 24 -5.82 2.04 -10.51
N GLN A 25 -6.69 1.10 -10.13
CA GLN A 25 -8.13 1.21 -10.35
C GLN A 25 -8.75 2.36 -9.54
N LEU A 26 -8.32 2.55 -8.30
CA LEU A 26 -8.74 3.69 -7.48
C LEU A 26 -8.30 5.02 -8.11
N SER A 27 -7.08 5.09 -8.60
CA SER A 27 -6.56 6.28 -9.29
C SER A 27 -7.41 6.62 -10.53
N ILE A 28 -7.73 5.62 -11.36
CA ILE A 28 -8.60 5.80 -12.53
C ILE A 28 -9.96 6.35 -12.11
N HIS A 29 -10.57 5.76 -11.08
CA HIS A 29 -11.87 6.18 -10.56
C HIS A 29 -11.86 7.64 -10.06
N LEU A 30 -10.86 7.99 -9.24
CA LEU A 30 -10.72 9.33 -8.68
C LEU A 30 -10.44 10.38 -9.77
N LYS A 31 -9.59 10.07 -10.76
CA LYS A 31 -9.30 10.95 -11.89
C LYS A 31 -10.53 11.21 -12.76
N LYS A 32 -11.38 10.21 -13.00
CA LYS A 32 -12.67 10.39 -13.68
C LYS A 32 -13.57 11.38 -12.94
N SER A 33 -13.49 11.43 -11.62
CA SER A 33 -14.19 12.40 -10.76
C SER A 33 -13.45 13.75 -10.63
N LYS A 34 -12.44 13.99 -11.48
CA LYS A 34 -11.63 15.24 -11.57
C LYS A 34 -10.78 15.53 -10.33
N TYR A 35 -10.40 14.52 -9.57
CA TYR A 35 -9.42 14.66 -8.50
C TYR A 35 -7.99 14.51 -9.03
N THR A 36 -7.07 15.27 -8.45
CA THR A 36 -5.63 15.11 -8.66
C THR A 36 -5.11 13.96 -7.80
N VAL A 37 -4.45 12.98 -8.44
CA VAL A 37 -4.03 11.73 -7.78
C VAL A 37 -2.60 11.38 -8.16
N ASN A 38 -1.78 11.11 -7.16
CA ASN A 38 -0.45 10.52 -7.31
C ASN A 38 -0.44 9.09 -6.75
N ILE A 39 0.34 8.21 -7.39
CA ILE A 39 0.57 6.84 -6.91
C ILE A 39 2.04 6.71 -6.54
N LEU A 40 2.29 6.06 -5.41
CA LEU A 40 3.61 5.62 -4.97
C LEU A 40 3.58 4.09 -4.85
N ASP A 41 4.00 3.40 -5.91
CA ASP A 41 4.14 1.95 -5.87
C ASP A 41 5.49 1.56 -5.26
N GLY A 42 5.47 0.59 -4.34
CA GLY A 42 6.65 0.18 -3.60
C GLY A 42 7.77 -0.39 -4.48
N ASP A 43 7.44 -1.00 -5.61
CA ASP A 43 8.46 -1.53 -6.53
C ASP A 43 9.10 -0.40 -7.34
N GLU A 44 8.31 0.57 -7.82
CA GLU A 44 8.83 1.76 -8.50
C GLU A 44 9.72 2.60 -7.58
N VAL A 45 9.27 2.81 -6.33
CA VAL A 45 10.06 3.54 -5.33
C VAL A 45 11.38 2.84 -5.05
N ARG A 46 11.38 1.50 -4.97
CA ARG A 46 12.60 0.73 -4.76
C ARG A 46 13.51 0.73 -5.97
N ALA A 47 13.00 0.78 -7.17
CA ALA A 47 13.81 0.89 -8.37
C ALA A 47 14.50 2.25 -8.53
N GLY A 48 13.97 3.32 -7.90
CA GLY A 48 14.48 4.68 -7.98
C GLY A 48 14.90 5.23 -6.62
N LEU A 49 14.02 5.96 -5.94
CA LEU A 49 14.29 6.70 -4.70
C LEU A 49 14.94 5.86 -3.58
N CYS A 50 14.69 4.57 -3.54
CA CYS A 50 15.17 3.64 -2.53
C CYS A 50 16.06 2.52 -3.13
N SER A 51 16.68 2.74 -4.27
CA SER A 51 17.54 1.75 -4.96
C SER A 51 18.81 1.39 -4.17
N ASP A 52 19.23 2.25 -3.25
CA ASP A 52 20.34 2.04 -2.30
C ASP A 52 19.95 1.11 -1.14
N LEU A 53 18.67 0.85 -0.90
CA LEU A 53 18.18 0.08 0.23
C LEU A 53 17.94 -1.40 -0.14
N LYS A 54 18.30 -2.28 0.80
CA LYS A 54 18.05 -3.73 0.74
C LYS A 54 16.80 -4.10 1.58
N PHE A 55 16.79 -5.29 2.16
CA PHE A 55 15.64 -5.85 2.87
C PHE A 55 15.91 -6.14 4.35
N SER A 56 16.98 -5.54 4.94
CA SER A 56 17.17 -5.54 6.39
C SER A 56 16.05 -4.73 7.06
N ASP A 57 15.83 -4.94 8.34
CA ASP A 57 14.83 -4.16 9.11
C ASP A 57 15.13 -2.66 9.09
N LYS A 58 16.42 -2.30 9.15
CA LYS A 58 16.88 -0.92 9.02
C LYS A 58 16.51 -0.35 7.64
N ASP A 59 16.77 -1.08 6.57
CA ASP A 59 16.45 -0.63 5.21
C ASP A 59 14.94 -0.56 4.98
N ARG A 60 14.18 -1.52 5.51
CA ARG A 60 12.70 -1.48 5.45
C ARG A 60 12.14 -0.26 6.17
N LYS A 61 12.72 0.09 7.33
CA LYS A 61 12.32 1.29 8.08
C LYS A 61 12.64 2.57 7.30
N GLU A 62 13.84 2.66 6.73
CA GLU A 62 14.25 3.81 5.93
C GLU A 62 13.41 3.94 4.65
N ASN A 63 13.11 2.81 3.97
CA ASN A 63 12.23 2.80 2.81
C ASN A 63 10.83 3.37 3.17
N ILE A 64 10.22 2.91 4.25
CA ILE A 64 8.90 3.41 4.67
C ILE A 64 8.99 4.89 5.07
N ARG A 65 10.05 5.32 5.73
CA ARG A 65 10.27 6.72 6.06
C ARG A 65 10.32 7.59 4.80
N ARG A 66 11.13 7.23 3.80
CA ARG A 66 11.23 7.98 2.52
C ARG A 66 9.90 8.02 1.78
N VAL A 67 9.19 6.91 1.69
CA VAL A 67 7.85 6.86 1.05
C VAL A 67 6.86 7.76 1.78
N ALA A 68 6.86 7.75 3.11
CA ALA A 68 5.96 8.57 3.90
C ALA A 68 6.24 10.08 3.78
N GLU A 69 7.53 10.47 3.77
CA GLU A 69 7.94 11.85 3.52
C GLU A 69 7.50 12.33 2.12
N LEU A 70 7.73 11.50 1.10
CA LEU A 70 7.30 11.81 -0.26
C LEU A 70 5.77 11.95 -0.34
N ALA A 71 5.02 11.03 0.28
CA ALA A 71 3.57 11.11 0.34
C ALA A 71 3.08 12.39 1.07
N SER A 72 3.77 12.78 2.16
CA SER A 72 3.48 14.00 2.92
C SER A 72 3.73 15.28 2.11
N LEU A 73 4.72 15.27 1.21
CA LEU A 73 4.96 16.39 0.29
C LEU A 73 3.90 16.44 -0.81
N LEU A 74 3.61 15.31 -1.46
CA LEU A 74 2.69 15.22 -2.57
C LEU A 74 1.25 15.57 -2.18
N ILE A 75 0.80 15.21 -0.97
CA ILE A 75 -0.57 15.51 -0.54
C ILE A 75 -0.83 17.01 -0.36
N LYS A 76 0.20 17.82 -0.24
CA LYS A 76 0.04 19.28 -0.20
C LYS A 76 -0.42 19.84 -1.55
N GLN A 77 -0.06 19.17 -2.65
CA GLN A 77 -0.31 19.61 -4.03
C GLN A 77 -1.39 18.79 -4.77
N SER A 78 -1.86 17.68 -4.17
CA SER A 78 -2.88 16.81 -4.78
C SER A 78 -4.05 16.58 -3.83
N ASP A 79 -5.14 16.02 -4.36
CA ASP A 79 -6.30 15.63 -3.56
C ASP A 79 -6.08 14.29 -2.88
N TYR A 80 -5.44 13.36 -3.59
CA TYR A 80 -5.16 12.02 -3.08
C TYR A 80 -3.74 11.58 -3.44
N VAL A 81 -3.10 10.90 -2.48
CA VAL A 81 -1.89 10.11 -2.71
C VAL A 81 -2.19 8.66 -2.36
N ILE A 82 -1.92 7.75 -3.27
CA ILE A 82 -2.14 6.32 -3.07
C ILE A 82 -0.78 5.66 -2.92
N VAL A 83 -0.56 4.99 -1.79
CA VAL A 83 0.69 4.28 -1.51
C VAL A 83 0.41 2.78 -1.51
N ALA A 84 1.14 2.02 -2.33
CA ALA A 84 1.03 0.56 -2.45
C ALA A 84 2.33 -0.11 -1.99
N THR A 85 2.46 -0.42 -0.69
CA THR A 85 3.66 -1.05 -0.14
C THR A 85 3.30 -2.13 0.89
N ILE A 86 4.17 -3.10 1.09
CA ILE A 86 3.93 -4.19 2.05
C ILE A 86 3.80 -3.64 3.47
N SER A 87 4.70 -2.76 3.92
CA SER A 87 4.77 -2.21 5.30
C SER A 87 4.46 -3.28 6.36
N PRO A 88 5.41 -4.24 6.57
CA PRO A 88 5.11 -5.56 7.11
C PRO A 88 4.77 -5.60 8.61
N ASN A 89 4.98 -4.53 9.38
CA ASN A 89 4.69 -4.52 10.82
C ASN A 89 4.03 -3.21 11.28
N ASN A 90 3.45 -3.24 12.48
CA ASN A 90 2.71 -2.11 13.05
C ASN A 90 3.61 -0.89 13.31
N GLN A 91 4.87 -1.10 13.68
CA GLN A 91 5.82 -0.02 13.91
C GLN A 91 6.08 0.81 12.64
N LEU A 92 6.24 0.15 11.50
CA LEU A 92 6.45 0.82 10.21
C LEU A 92 5.19 1.58 9.76
N ARG A 93 4.00 1.01 9.94
CA ARG A 93 2.73 1.67 9.62
C ARG A 93 2.49 2.88 10.52
N SER A 94 2.82 2.76 11.82
CA SER A 94 2.75 3.87 12.78
C SER A 94 3.73 5.00 12.44
N LEU A 95 4.95 4.65 11.98
CA LEU A 95 5.93 5.62 11.49
C LEU A 95 5.37 6.41 10.30
N ALA A 96 4.82 5.71 9.31
CA ALA A 96 4.21 6.36 8.15
C ALA A 96 3.06 7.29 8.55
N LYS A 97 2.17 6.82 9.43
CA LYS A 97 1.06 7.62 9.96
C LYS A 97 1.52 8.86 10.70
N LYS A 98 2.59 8.75 11.51
CA LYS A 98 3.19 9.88 12.24
C LYS A 98 3.75 10.95 11.30
N ILE A 99 4.44 10.54 10.23
CA ILE A 99 5.05 11.46 9.25
C ILE A 99 3.97 12.17 8.42
N ILE A 100 2.98 11.43 7.93
CA ILE A 100 1.91 11.95 7.06
C ILE A 100 0.91 12.80 7.86
N GLY A 101 0.67 12.44 9.12
CA GLY A 101 -0.31 13.07 9.99
C GLY A 101 -1.65 12.33 10.00
N ASN A 102 -2.26 12.26 11.18
CA ASN A 102 -3.51 11.52 11.41
C ASN A 102 -4.67 11.97 10.52
N ASP A 103 -4.76 13.27 10.24
CA ASP A 103 -5.85 13.85 9.46
C ASP A 103 -5.81 13.44 7.98
N PHE A 104 -4.63 13.14 7.47
CA PHE A 104 -4.44 12.76 6.07
C PHE A 104 -4.37 11.25 5.86
N PHE A 105 -3.87 10.49 6.83
CA PHE A 105 -3.56 9.07 6.68
C PHE A 105 -4.80 8.20 6.78
N LYS A 106 -4.96 7.29 5.80
CA LYS A 106 -5.98 6.23 5.78
C LYS A 106 -5.32 4.89 5.45
N LEU A 107 -5.41 3.95 6.40
CA LEU A 107 -4.84 2.61 6.24
C LEU A 107 -5.86 1.62 5.67
N VAL A 108 -5.57 1.09 4.50
CA VAL A 108 -6.34 0.00 3.88
C VAL A 108 -5.52 -1.28 3.96
N TYR A 109 -6.02 -2.23 4.74
CA TYR A 109 -5.40 -3.53 4.92
C TYR A 109 -5.98 -4.55 3.94
N LEU A 110 -5.13 -5.07 3.05
CA LEU A 110 -5.48 -6.18 2.18
C LEU A 110 -5.14 -7.50 2.90
N SER A 111 -6.17 -8.14 3.44
CA SER A 111 -6.06 -9.32 4.31
C SER A 111 -6.07 -10.66 3.56
N THR A 112 -5.87 -10.61 2.25
CA THR A 112 -5.78 -11.80 1.39
C THR A 112 -4.78 -12.78 1.96
N SER A 113 -5.20 -14.05 2.06
CA SER A 113 -4.40 -15.11 2.67
C SER A 113 -3.07 -15.34 1.96
N LEU A 114 -2.11 -15.90 2.70
CA LEU A 114 -0.81 -16.24 2.11
C LEU A 114 -0.96 -17.24 0.95
N ASP A 115 -1.80 -18.25 1.11
CA ASP A 115 -2.06 -19.27 0.09
C ASP A 115 -2.62 -18.65 -1.20
N SER A 116 -3.60 -17.73 -1.07
CA SER A 116 -4.14 -16.99 -2.22
C SER A 116 -3.09 -16.10 -2.88
N CYS A 117 -2.23 -15.45 -2.09
CA CYS A 117 -1.14 -14.64 -2.61
C CYS A 117 -0.08 -15.48 -3.35
N GLN A 118 0.25 -16.65 -2.80
CA GLN A 118 1.19 -17.61 -3.41
C GLN A 118 0.63 -18.18 -4.71
N SER A 119 -0.64 -18.57 -4.73
CA SER A 119 -1.28 -19.13 -5.93
C SER A 119 -1.32 -18.10 -7.08
N ARG A 120 -1.47 -16.83 -6.77
CA ARG A 120 -1.45 -15.75 -7.77
C ARG A 120 -0.06 -15.46 -8.31
N ASP A 121 0.91 -15.35 -7.42
CA ASP A 121 2.33 -14.99 -7.65
C ASP A 121 2.63 -14.25 -8.96
N PRO A 122 2.02 -13.08 -9.21
CA PRO A 122 2.04 -12.43 -10.54
C PRO A 122 3.44 -12.00 -10.98
N LYS A 123 4.40 -11.96 -10.06
CA LYS A 123 5.80 -11.56 -10.31
C LYS A 123 6.79 -12.70 -10.14
N GLY A 124 6.32 -13.92 -9.86
CA GLY A 124 7.17 -15.07 -9.57
C GLY A 124 8.04 -14.93 -8.31
N LEU A 125 7.70 -14.00 -7.40
CA LEU A 125 8.52 -13.73 -6.22
C LEU A 125 8.43 -14.84 -5.18
N TYR A 126 7.26 -15.47 -5.01
CA TYR A 126 7.11 -16.65 -4.14
C TYR A 126 7.90 -17.84 -4.70
N LYS A 127 7.82 -18.08 -6.01
CA LYS A 127 8.61 -19.13 -6.67
C LYS A 127 10.11 -18.92 -6.42
N LYS A 128 10.62 -17.70 -6.56
CA LYS A 128 12.03 -17.36 -6.29
C LYS A 128 12.39 -17.50 -4.81
N ALA A 129 11.50 -17.13 -3.90
CA ALA A 129 11.72 -17.27 -2.47
C ALA A 129 11.77 -18.74 -2.05
N PHE A 130 10.89 -19.60 -2.60
CA PHE A 130 10.95 -21.06 -2.39
C PHE A 130 12.22 -21.69 -2.95
N ALA A 131 12.72 -21.20 -4.08
CA ALA A 131 13.99 -21.62 -4.66
C ALA A 131 15.24 -21.11 -3.88
N GLY A 132 15.04 -20.31 -2.81
CA GLY A 132 16.14 -19.75 -2.02
C GLY A 132 16.83 -18.54 -2.65
N GLU A 133 16.36 -18.05 -3.80
CA GLU A 133 16.92 -16.89 -4.49
C GLU A 133 16.64 -15.57 -3.75
N ILE A 134 15.54 -15.51 -3.01
CA ILE A 134 15.16 -14.33 -2.21
C ILE A 134 15.17 -14.72 -0.74
N LYS A 135 16.11 -14.16 0.02
CA LYS A 135 16.17 -14.31 1.48
C LYS A 135 15.24 -13.30 2.16
N ASN A 136 14.69 -13.65 3.32
CA ASN A 136 13.83 -12.78 4.14
C ASN A 136 12.61 -12.21 3.38
N PHE A 137 11.99 -13.01 2.52
CA PHE A 137 10.78 -12.64 1.82
C PHE A 137 9.60 -12.59 2.79
N THR A 138 8.85 -11.48 2.79
CA THR A 138 7.71 -11.28 3.70
C THR A 138 6.61 -12.31 3.41
N GLY A 139 6.25 -13.10 4.42
CA GLY A 139 5.31 -14.21 4.33
C GLY A 139 5.96 -15.60 4.25
N LEU A 140 7.28 -15.71 3.96
CA LEU A 140 8.00 -16.99 3.93
C LEU A 140 9.23 -17.00 4.85
N GLY A 141 10.11 -16.03 4.74
CA GLY A 141 11.32 -15.94 5.57
C GLY A 141 11.30 -14.75 6.53
N ALA A 142 10.35 -13.84 6.36
CA ALA A 142 10.10 -12.72 7.25
C ALA A 142 8.59 -12.63 7.56
N THR A 143 8.26 -12.26 8.79
CA THR A 143 6.88 -12.16 9.25
C THR A 143 6.15 -10.97 8.65
N PHE A 144 4.87 -11.15 8.31
CA PHE A 144 3.90 -10.08 8.11
C PHE A 144 3.00 -10.00 9.35
N GLU A 145 3.07 -8.88 10.03
CA GLU A 145 2.25 -8.61 11.21
C GLU A 145 0.95 -7.94 10.77
N SER A 146 -0.19 -8.56 11.03
CA SER A 146 -1.50 -7.97 10.74
C SER A 146 -1.67 -6.63 11.46
N PRO A 147 -2.24 -5.61 10.79
CA PRO A 147 -2.51 -4.35 11.44
C PRO A 147 -3.43 -4.49 12.66
N THR A 148 -3.05 -3.87 13.78
CA THR A 148 -3.89 -3.79 14.98
C THR A 148 -5.03 -2.77 14.85
N SER A 149 -4.86 -1.80 13.94
CA SER A 149 -5.90 -0.83 13.57
C SER A 149 -5.81 -0.49 12.09
N PHE A 150 -6.95 -0.27 11.46
CA PHE A 150 -7.07 0.10 10.04
C PHE A 150 -8.38 0.86 9.82
N ASP A 151 -8.45 1.65 8.74
CA ASP A 151 -9.68 2.34 8.34
C ASP A 151 -10.58 1.42 7.50
N LEU A 152 -9.99 0.49 6.75
CA LEU A 152 -10.71 -0.49 5.94
C LEU A 152 -9.90 -1.79 5.80
N LYS A 153 -10.60 -2.93 5.89
CA LYS A 153 -10.05 -4.27 5.62
C LYS A 153 -10.74 -4.85 4.39
N ILE A 154 -9.95 -5.39 3.47
CA ILE A 154 -10.43 -6.01 2.22
C ILE A 154 -9.71 -7.34 2.03
N ASP A 155 -10.46 -8.41 1.80
CA ASP A 155 -9.91 -9.64 1.24
C ASP A 155 -10.21 -9.67 -0.27
N THR A 156 -9.17 -9.56 -1.07
CA THR A 156 -9.28 -9.52 -2.54
C THR A 156 -9.50 -10.91 -3.16
N SER A 157 -9.50 -11.97 -2.37
CA SER A 157 -9.93 -13.29 -2.84
C SER A 157 -11.44 -13.48 -2.75
N GLU A 158 -12.12 -12.72 -1.89
CA GLU A 158 -13.55 -12.85 -1.63
C GLU A 158 -14.41 -11.86 -2.43
N ILE A 159 -13.87 -10.69 -2.77
CA ILE A 159 -14.63 -9.65 -3.46
C ILE A 159 -13.93 -9.14 -4.71
N SER A 160 -14.72 -8.71 -5.68
CA SER A 160 -14.23 -8.17 -6.95
C SER A 160 -13.48 -6.84 -6.77
N ILE A 161 -12.69 -6.47 -7.78
CA ILE A 161 -12.03 -5.16 -7.83
C ILE A 161 -13.05 -4.02 -7.71
N LYS A 162 -14.19 -4.14 -8.43
CA LYS A 162 -15.26 -3.13 -8.38
C LYS A 162 -15.79 -2.94 -6.98
N GLN A 163 -16.17 -4.02 -6.29
CA GLN A 163 -16.63 -3.98 -4.90
C GLN A 163 -15.58 -3.43 -3.94
N SER A 164 -14.29 -3.76 -4.17
CA SER A 164 -13.18 -3.21 -3.39
C SER A 164 -13.09 -1.69 -3.54
N ILE A 165 -13.20 -1.17 -4.76
CA ILE A 165 -13.18 0.27 -5.03
C ILE A 165 -14.40 0.96 -4.40
N GLU A 166 -15.59 0.40 -4.53
CA GLU A 166 -16.81 0.92 -3.89
C GLU A 166 -16.67 1.06 -2.38
N LYS A 167 -16.08 0.06 -1.70
CA LYS A 167 -15.79 0.13 -0.26
C LYS A 167 -14.80 1.24 0.07
N ILE A 168 -13.75 1.41 -0.73
CA ILE A 168 -12.74 2.47 -0.51
C ILE A 168 -13.39 3.86 -0.70
N ILE A 169 -14.18 4.05 -1.74
CA ILE A 169 -14.88 5.30 -2.02
C ILE A 169 -15.86 5.65 -0.89
N SER A 170 -16.59 4.65 -0.37
CA SER A 170 -17.47 4.81 0.79
C SER A 170 -16.68 5.23 2.03
N MET A 171 -15.54 4.59 2.34
CA MET A 171 -14.65 4.97 3.44
C MET A 171 -14.15 6.42 3.31
N LEU A 172 -13.90 6.88 2.08
CA LEU A 172 -13.44 8.25 1.81
C LEU A 172 -14.57 9.29 1.86
N ASN A 173 -15.83 8.86 1.99
CA ASN A 173 -17.03 9.72 1.91
C ASN A 173 -17.07 10.55 0.62
N ILE A 174 -16.68 9.96 -0.50
CA ILE A 174 -16.76 10.54 -1.84
C ILE A 174 -18.13 10.20 -2.43
N LYS A 175 -18.83 11.23 -2.93
CA LYS A 175 -20.11 11.07 -3.64
C LYS A 175 -19.88 11.09 -5.14
#